data_b9ae9a2c80a1f5cfe5252eea81a88e81
#
_entry.id   b9ae9a2c80a1f5cfe5252eea81a88e81
#
_cell.length_a   1.000
_cell.length_b   1.000
_cell.length_c   1.000
_cell.angle_alpha   90.00
_cell.angle_beta   90.00
_cell.angle_gamma   90.00
#
_symmetry.space_group_name_H-M   'P 1'
#
loop_
_entity.id
_entity.type
_entity.pdbx_description
1 polymer ?
#
loop_
_entity_poly.entity_id
_entity_poly.type
_entity_poly.pdbx_seq_one_letter_code
_entity_poly.pdbx_strand_id
1 'polypeptide(L)'
;TLGADFPDDPMEQLLGAITAVFQSWSGERAINYRKIENIPEEWGTAVNVQTMVFGNMGESSATGVAFTRNPATGEDKFFGEWLVNAQGEDVVAGLRTPNPLNEETKTEGTKDLPSLESSMPDIYSELKEIRGRLEKHYNDMQDIEFTIQEGKLWMLQTRVGKRNGSAAIKMAV
;
A
#
# COMPACT_ATOMS: atom_id res chain seq x y z
N THR A 1 21.91 -14.09 -12.00
CA THR A 1 21.84 -15.57 -12.09
C THR A 1 22.56 -16.13 -10.88
N LEU A 2 21.83 -16.87 -10.04
CA LEU A 2 22.36 -17.39 -8.77
C LEU A 2 23.34 -18.58 -8.94
N GLY A 3 23.57 -19.06 -10.17
CA GLY A 3 24.46 -20.19 -10.45
C GLY A 3 24.00 -21.54 -9.88
N ALA A 4 22.81 -21.59 -9.29
CA ALA A 4 22.15 -22.77 -8.74
C ALA A 4 20.65 -22.69 -9.02
N ASP A 5 19.99 -23.84 -9.05
CA ASP A 5 18.54 -23.92 -9.16
C ASP A 5 17.87 -23.34 -7.91
N PHE A 6 16.66 -22.81 -8.10
CA PHE A 6 15.87 -22.29 -6.98
C PHE A 6 15.42 -23.48 -6.09
N PRO A 7 15.59 -23.40 -4.75
CA PRO A 7 15.24 -24.52 -3.87
C PRO A 7 13.75 -24.87 -3.93
N ASP A 8 13.43 -26.16 -3.91
CA ASP A 8 12.04 -26.62 -3.83
C ASP A 8 11.51 -26.64 -2.38
N ASP A 9 12.40 -26.79 -1.40
CA ASP A 9 12.01 -26.80 0.01
C ASP A 9 11.63 -25.39 0.49
N PRO A 10 10.41 -25.19 1.04
CA PRO A 10 9.95 -23.87 1.49
C PRO A 10 10.79 -23.26 2.62
N MET A 11 11.41 -24.10 3.47
CA MET A 11 12.24 -23.62 4.55
C MET A 11 13.60 -23.13 4.03
N GLU A 12 14.17 -23.82 3.03
CA GLU A 12 15.39 -23.36 2.37
C GLU A 12 15.14 -22.02 1.62
N GLN A 13 13.97 -21.88 0.97
CA GLN A 13 13.57 -20.63 0.33
C GLN A 13 13.48 -19.50 1.36
N LEU A 14 12.83 -19.74 2.50
CA LEU A 14 12.68 -18.75 3.58
C LEU A 14 14.04 -18.34 4.15
N LEU A 15 14.89 -19.29 4.49
CA LEU A 15 16.22 -19.01 5.03
C LEU A 15 17.11 -18.28 4.01
N GLY A 16 17.02 -18.66 2.74
CA GLY A 16 17.70 -17.97 1.64
C GLY A 16 17.26 -16.50 1.51
N ALA A 17 15.94 -16.24 1.56
CA ALA A 17 15.38 -14.91 1.50
C ALA A 17 15.80 -14.06 2.72
N ILE A 18 15.74 -14.60 3.94
CA ILE A 18 16.21 -13.93 5.16
C ILE A 18 17.68 -13.56 5.03
N THR A 19 18.51 -14.50 4.59
CA THR A 19 19.95 -14.27 4.38
C THR A 19 20.20 -13.16 3.36
N ALA A 20 19.46 -13.16 2.25
CA ALA A 20 19.59 -12.12 1.22
C ALA A 20 19.24 -10.72 1.76
N VAL A 21 18.20 -10.60 2.62
CA VAL A 21 17.87 -9.33 3.25
C VAL A 21 18.98 -8.84 4.18
N PHE A 22 19.56 -9.71 5.02
CA PHE A 22 20.68 -9.32 5.88
C PHE A 22 21.92 -8.93 5.05
N GLN A 23 22.24 -9.66 4.00
CA GLN A 23 23.36 -9.35 3.10
C GLN A 23 23.15 -8.02 2.37
N SER A 24 21.91 -7.66 2.05
CA SER A 24 21.61 -6.41 1.35
C SER A 24 22.04 -5.16 2.11
N TRP A 25 22.15 -5.22 3.45
CA TRP A 25 22.68 -4.15 4.29
C TRP A 25 24.11 -3.74 3.90
N SER A 26 24.93 -4.71 3.51
CA SER A 26 26.33 -4.52 3.10
C SER A 26 26.48 -4.28 1.60
N GLY A 27 25.39 -4.18 0.85
CA GLY A 27 25.41 -3.84 -0.57
C GLY A 27 25.84 -2.39 -0.81
N GLU A 28 26.54 -2.14 -1.91
CA GLU A 28 27.07 -0.81 -2.24
C GLU A 28 25.98 0.29 -2.24
N ARG A 29 24.83 0.00 -2.81
CA ARG A 29 23.69 0.93 -2.83
C ARG A 29 23.22 1.30 -1.42
N ALA A 30 23.11 0.33 -0.51
CA ALA A 30 22.69 0.56 0.87
C ALA A 30 23.76 1.35 1.66
N ILE A 31 25.03 1.05 1.45
CA ILE A 31 26.16 1.80 2.05
C ILE A 31 26.12 3.26 1.61
N ASN A 32 25.95 3.53 0.32
CA ASN A 32 25.90 4.90 -0.21
C ASN A 32 24.67 5.65 0.32
N TYR A 33 23.52 5.00 0.38
CA TYR A 33 22.31 5.59 0.95
C TYR A 33 22.50 5.97 2.43
N ARG A 34 23.05 5.08 3.26
CA ARG A 34 23.35 5.37 4.67
C ARG A 34 24.29 6.55 4.86
N LYS A 35 25.32 6.68 4.00
CA LYS A 35 26.24 7.83 4.04
C LYS A 35 25.52 9.15 3.75
N ILE A 36 24.60 9.16 2.77
CA ILE A 36 23.83 10.36 2.40
C ILE A 36 22.86 10.75 3.53
N GLU A 37 22.18 9.77 4.11
CA GLU A 37 21.15 9.98 5.14
C GLU A 37 21.69 10.01 6.57
N ASN A 38 23.02 9.91 6.75
CA ASN A 38 23.70 9.86 8.07
C ASN A 38 23.15 8.75 8.99
N ILE A 39 22.85 7.58 8.43
CA ILE A 39 22.39 6.41 9.17
C ILE A 39 23.60 5.65 9.70
N PRO A 40 23.69 5.39 11.03
CA PRO A 40 24.77 4.63 11.63
C PRO A 40 24.85 3.20 11.08
N GLU A 41 26.08 2.76 10.79
CA GLU A 41 26.32 1.43 10.21
C GLU A 41 26.03 0.31 11.21
N GLU A 42 26.22 0.57 12.49
CA GLU A 42 25.97 -0.38 13.58
C GLU A 42 24.50 -0.67 13.85
N TRP A 43 23.56 0.05 13.26
CA TRP A 43 22.12 -0.23 13.44
C TRP A 43 21.71 -1.57 12.83
N GLY A 44 22.34 -1.96 11.73
CA GLY A 44 21.97 -3.17 11.02
C GLY A 44 20.59 -3.07 10.34
N THR A 45 20.06 -4.22 9.96
CA THR A 45 18.72 -4.34 9.38
C THR A 45 17.92 -5.45 10.06
N ALA A 46 16.61 -5.43 9.87
CA ALA A 46 15.69 -6.46 10.36
C ALA A 46 14.93 -7.12 9.21
N VAL A 47 14.41 -8.30 9.46
CA VAL A 47 13.58 -9.06 8.52
C VAL A 47 12.21 -9.28 9.12
N ASN A 48 11.16 -8.94 8.36
CA ASN A 48 9.79 -9.29 8.67
C ASN A 48 9.33 -10.40 7.73
N VAL A 49 8.79 -11.48 8.29
CA VAL A 49 8.11 -12.54 7.53
C VAL A 49 6.62 -12.31 7.64
N GLN A 50 5.99 -11.97 6.50
CA GLN A 50 4.57 -11.67 6.44
C GLN A 50 3.82 -12.71 5.61
N THR A 51 2.60 -13.03 6.01
CA THR A 51 1.67 -13.80 5.19
C THR A 51 1.40 -13.05 3.88
N MET A 52 1.54 -13.73 2.76
CA MET A 52 1.05 -13.21 1.48
C MET A 52 -0.47 -13.28 1.42
N VAL A 53 -1.07 -12.22 0.90
CA VAL A 53 -2.50 -12.14 0.61
C VAL A 53 -2.72 -11.75 -0.85
N PHE A 54 -3.81 -12.23 -1.44
CA PHE A 54 -4.01 -12.15 -2.87
C PHE A 54 -5.34 -11.47 -3.20
N GLY A 55 -5.26 -10.34 -3.90
CA GLY A 55 -6.42 -9.61 -4.41
C GLY A 55 -7.02 -10.19 -5.69
N ASN A 56 -6.42 -11.23 -6.25
CA ASN A 56 -6.83 -11.90 -7.50
C ASN A 56 -7.41 -13.30 -7.28
N MET A 57 -8.12 -13.50 -6.16
CA MET A 57 -8.81 -14.74 -5.81
C MET A 57 -10.30 -14.71 -6.18
N GLY A 58 -10.66 -14.08 -7.30
CA GLY A 58 -12.04 -13.98 -7.79
C GLY A 58 -12.74 -12.67 -7.41
N GLU A 59 -14.03 -12.59 -7.68
CA GLU A 59 -14.84 -11.36 -7.58
C GLU A 59 -15.02 -10.82 -6.14
N SER A 60 -14.80 -11.65 -5.13
CA SER A 60 -14.79 -11.23 -3.71
C SER A 60 -13.41 -10.76 -3.24
N SER A 61 -12.45 -10.67 -4.15
CA SER A 61 -11.07 -10.25 -3.88
C SER A 61 -10.73 -9.00 -4.68
N ALA A 62 -9.88 -8.15 -4.12
CA ALA A 62 -9.49 -6.88 -4.72
C ALA A 62 -8.16 -6.38 -4.14
N THR A 63 -7.59 -5.38 -4.78
CA THR A 63 -6.49 -4.60 -4.23
C THR A 63 -6.75 -3.12 -4.43
N GLY A 64 -6.17 -2.27 -3.60
CA GLY A 64 -6.36 -0.83 -3.72
C GLY A 64 -5.35 -0.01 -2.95
N VAL A 65 -5.37 1.27 -3.25
CA VAL A 65 -4.60 2.32 -2.60
C VAL A 65 -5.52 3.45 -2.16
N ALA A 66 -5.25 4.03 -1.01
CA ALA A 66 -6.07 5.10 -0.47
C ALA A 66 -5.24 6.15 0.26
N PHE A 67 -5.73 7.39 0.25
CA PHE A 67 -5.19 8.48 1.04
C PHE A 67 -6.23 8.92 2.06
N THR A 68 -5.83 9.12 3.30
CA THR A 68 -6.76 9.55 4.34
C THR A 68 -7.36 10.93 4.08
N ARG A 69 -6.70 11.75 3.25
CA ARG A 69 -7.19 13.04 2.71
C ARG A 69 -6.86 13.14 1.23
N ASN A 70 -7.53 14.05 0.52
CA ASN A 70 -7.19 14.30 -0.87
C ASN A 70 -5.76 14.90 -0.98
N PRO A 71 -4.80 14.21 -1.61
CA PRO A 71 -3.40 14.65 -1.67
C PRO A 71 -3.17 15.89 -2.54
N ALA A 72 -4.14 16.22 -3.42
CA ALA A 72 -4.07 17.37 -4.29
C ALA A 72 -4.66 18.63 -3.64
N THR A 73 -5.75 18.50 -2.87
CA THR A 73 -6.52 19.65 -2.31
C THR A 73 -6.39 19.80 -0.80
N GLY A 74 -5.98 18.76 -0.08
CA GLY A 74 -5.94 18.73 1.39
C GLY A 74 -7.31 18.60 2.05
N GLU A 75 -8.38 18.38 1.26
CA GLU A 75 -9.72 18.17 1.81
C GLU A 75 -9.79 16.86 2.60
N ASP A 76 -10.59 16.91 3.68
CA ASP A 76 -10.86 15.71 4.51
C ASP A 76 -11.84 14.78 3.80
N LYS A 77 -11.38 14.25 2.66
CA LYS A 77 -12.09 13.27 1.84
C LYS A 77 -11.25 12.03 1.70
N PHE A 78 -11.85 10.88 1.98
CA PHE A 78 -11.20 9.60 1.79
C PHE A 78 -11.07 9.33 0.30
N PHE A 79 -9.87 9.47 -0.21
CA PHE A 79 -9.55 9.44 -1.64
C PHE A 79 -8.78 8.17 -1.97
N GLY A 80 -9.11 7.50 -3.07
CA GLY A 80 -8.38 6.30 -3.47
C GLY A 80 -9.03 5.54 -4.60
N GLU A 81 -8.38 4.45 -4.95
CA GLU A 81 -8.71 3.62 -6.10
C GLU A 81 -8.59 2.13 -5.73
N TRP A 82 -9.40 1.30 -6.35
CA TRP A 82 -9.37 -0.14 -6.16
C TRP A 82 -9.69 -0.89 -7.45
N LEU A 83 -9.23 -2.14 -7.53
CA LEU A 83 -9.50 -3.06 -8.64
C LEU A 83 -9.94 -4.40 -8.10
N VAL A 84 -11.10 -4.88 -8.58
CA VAL A 84 -11.58 -6.24 -8.32
C VAL A 84 -10.73 -7.26 -9.04
N ASN A 85 -10.50 -8.40 -8.41
CA ASN A 85 -9.76 -9.53 -8.96
C ASN A 85 -8.42 -9.10 -9.57
N ALA A 86 -7.57 -8.42 -8.78
CA ALA A 86 -6.34 -7.78 -9.21
C ALA A 86 -5.24 -7.84 -8.14
N GLN A 87 -4.01 -7.74 -8.59
CA GLN A 87 -2.84 -7.57 -7.72
C GLN A 87 -2.39 -6.10 -7.69
N GLY A 88 -1.50 -5.74 -6.75
CA GLY A 88 -1.02 -4.37 -6.60
C GLY A 88 -0.38 -3.80 -7.87
N GLU A 89 0.30 -4.63 -8.64
CA GLU A 89 0.92 -4.25 -9.91
C GLU A 89 -0.12 -3.77 -10.94
N ASP A 90 -1.31 -4.35 -10.96
CA ASP A 90 -2.38 -3.98 -11.89
C ASP A 90 -2.90 -2.55 -11.63
N VAL A 91 -2.90 -2.12 -10.35
CA VAL A 91 -3.29 -0.76 -9.96
C VAL A 91 -2.21 0.24 -10.40
N VAL A 92 -0.94 -0.09 -10.19
CA VAL A 92 0.18 0.84 -10.42
C VAL A 92 0.57 0.91 -11.90
N ALA A 93 0.42 -0.19 -12.63
CA ALA A 93 0.80 -0.25 -14.05
C ALA A 93 -0.18 0.46 -15.00
N GLY A 94 -1.38 0.83 -14.52
CA GLY A 94 -2.38 1.49 -15.32
C GLY A 94 -2.94 0.65 -16.47
N LEU A 95 -2.86 -0.68 -16.35
CA LEU A 95 -3.36 -1.62 -17.36
C LEU A 95 -4.89 -1.70 -17.39
N ARG A 96 -5.54 -1.35 -16.31
CA ARG A 96 -6.99 -1.31 -16.13
C ARG A 96 -7.38 0.03 -15.52
N THR A 97 -8.54 0.57 -15.89
CA THR A 97 -9.08 1.76 -15.24
C THR A 97 -9.52 1.40 -13.82
N PRO A 98 -8.92 1.97 -12.77
CA PRO A 98 -9.32 1.64 -11.43
C PRO A 98 -10.68 2.26 -11.08
N ASN A 99 -11.39 1.61 -10.17
CA ASN A 99 -12.65 2.07 -9.63
C ASN A 99 -12.42 3.09 -8.50
N PRO A 100 -13.29 4.07 -8.31
CA PRO A 100 -13.22 5.02 -7.20
C PRO A 100 -13.51 4.32 -5.86
N LEU A 101 -12.92 4.81 -4.78
CA LEU A 101 -13.10 4.25 -3.45
C LEU A 101 -14.53 4.47 -2.91
N ASN A 102 -15.11 5.65 -3.19
CA ASN A 102 -16.44 6.04 -2.72
C ASN A 102 -17.19 6.89 -3.75
N GLU A 103 -18.47 7.14 -3.48
CA GLU A 103 -19.33 7.93 -4.36
C GLU A 103 -18.94 9.42 -4.39
N GLU A 104 -18.45 9.97 -3.26
CA GLU A 104 -18.10 11.37 -3.12
C GLU A 104 -16.90 11.80 -3.98
N THR A 105 -15.97 10.88 -4.25
CA THR A 105 -14.74 11.18 -5.01
C THR A 105 -14.80 10.79 -6.47
N LYS A 106 -15.97 10.35 -6.96
CA LYS A 106 -16.20 10.10 -8.39
C LYS A 106 -15.98 11.36 -9.22
N THR A 107 -15.42 11.17 -10.40
CA THR A 107 -15.22 12.20 -11.42
C THR A 107 -16.10 11.91 -12.64
N GLU A 108 -16.16 12.81 -13.62
CA GLU A 108 -16.85 12.54 -14.89
C GLU A 108 -16.34 11.26 -15.59
N GLY A 109 -15.05 10.95 -15.47
CA GLY A 109 -14.45 9.73 -16.04
C GLY A 109 -14.75 8.44 -15.26
N THR A 110 -15.21 8.53 -14.03
CA THR A 110 -15.46 7.37 -13.15
C THR A 110 -16.90 7.28 -12.65
N LYS A 111 -17.79 8.18 -13.08
CA LYS A 111 -19.17 8.27 -12.60
C LYS A 111 -19.97 6.97 -12.76
N ASP A 112 -19.72 6.25 -13.85
CA ASP A 112 -20.41 5.01 -14.18
C ASP A 112 -19.71 3.76 -13.61
N LEU A 113 -18.55 3.92 -12.97
CA LEU A 113 -17.82 2.81 -12.34
C LEU A 113 -18.36 2.53 -10.94
N PRO A 114 -18.38 1.26 -10.50
CA PRO A 114 -18.77 0.93 -9.14
C PRO A 114 -17.73 1.43 -8.13
N SER A 115 -18.16 2.01 -7.02
CA SER A 115 -17.24 2.34 -5.91
C SER A 115 -17.06 1.14 -4.97
N LEU A 116 -15.98 1.14 -4.17
CA LEU A 116 -15.83 0.15 -3.08
C LEU A 116 -16.98 0.29 -2.08
N GLU A 117 -17.38 1.54 -1.79
CA GLU A 117 -18.50 1.86 -0.91
C GLU A 117 -19.81 1.18 -1.35
N SER A 118 -20.11 1.16 -2.65
CA SER A 118 -21.31 0.52 -3.18
C SER A 118 -21.18 -1.00 -3.38
N SER A 119 -19.97 -1.48 -3.68
CA SER A 119 -19.73 -2.89 -4.04
C SER A 119 -19.45 -3.77 -2.82
N MET A 120 -18.75 -3.24 -1.82
CA MET A 120 -18.35 -3.95 -0.60
C MET A 120 -18.50 -3.02 0.62
N PRO A 121 -19.73 -2.66 1.02
CA PRO A 121 -19.99 -1.63 2.04
C PRO A 121 -19.38 -1.94 3.41
N ASP A 122 -19.37 -3.19 3.83
CA ASP A 122 -18.77 -3.60 5.12
C ASP A 122 -17.26 -3.39 5.12
N ILE A 123 -16.59 -3.77 4.04
CA ILE A 123 -15.14 -3.57 3.84
C ILE A 123 -14.82 -2.07 3.80
N TYR A 124 -15.62 -1.28 3.08
CA TYR A 124 -15.43 0.17 3.03
C TYR A 124 -15.60 0.81 4.41
N SER A 125 -16.58 0.36 5.19
CA SER A 125 -16.77 0.84 6.57
C SER A 125 -15.58 0.53 7.46
N GLU A 126 -15.07 -0.71 7.42
CA GLU A 126 -13.86 -1.11 8.15
C GLU A 126 -12.64 -0.28 7.74
N LEU A 127 -12.44 -0.09 6.44
CA LEU A 127 -11.33 0.72 5.90
C LEU A 127 -11.44 2.19 6.33
N LYS A 128 -12.65 2.74 6.41
CA LYS A 128 -12.91 4.09 6.90
C LYS A 128 -12.59 4.25 8.40
N GLU A 129 -12.88 3.24 9.22
CA GLU A 129 -12.48 3.23 10.63
C GLU A 129 -10.95 3.19 10.79
N ILE A 130 -10.28 2.34 10.00
CA ILE A 130 -8.81 2.25 9.96
C ILE A 130 -8.21 3.59 9.54
N ARG A 131 -8.77 4.25 8.52
CA ARG A 131 -8.40 5.61 8.11
C ARG A 131 -8.33 6.57 9.28
N GLY A 132 -9.41 6.63 10.07
CA GLY A 132 -9.51 7.54 11.22
C GLY A 132 -8.50 7.22 12.32
N ARG A 133 -8.25 5.93 12.55
CA ARG A 133 -7.24 5.48 13.54
C ARG A 133 -5.82 5.82 13.11
N LEU A 134 -5.49 5.62 11.85
CA LEU A 134 -4.16 5.93 11.30
C LEU A 134 -3.86 7.42 11.34
N GLU A 135 -4.78 8.26 10.85
CA GLU A 135 -4.62 9.71 10.84
C GLU A 135 -4.46 10.27 12.26
N LYS A 136 -5.27 9.77 13.21
CA LYS A 136 -5.16 10.15 14.63
C LYS A 136 -3.83 9.69 15.25
N HIS A 137 -3.35 8.49 14.90
CA HIS A 137 -2.12 7.94 15.46
C HIS A 137 -0.87 8.67 14.97
N TYR A 138 -0.79 8.92 13.66
CA TYR A 138 0.36 9.58 13.05
C TYR A 138 0.26 11.11 13.05
N ASN A 139 -0.91 11.66 13.40
CA ASN A 139 -1.20 13.09 13.34
C ASN A 139 -0.86 13.73 11.97
N ASP A 140 -1.00 12.95 10.92
CA ASP A 140 -0.72 13.34 9.53
C ASP A 140 -1.47 12.45 8.54
N MET A 141 -1.70 12.97 7.32
CA MET A 141 -2.32 12.17 6.27
C MET A 141 -1.48 10.96 5.92
N GLN A 142 -2.15 9.86 5.68
CA GLN A 142 -1.53 8.59 5.36
C GLN A 142 -1.88 8.14 3.94
N ASP A 143 -0.90 7.54 3.29
CA ASP A 143 -1.01 6.74 2.08
C ASP A 143 -1.12 5.26 2.52
N ILE A 144 -2.15 4.57 2.06
CA ILE A 144 -2.55 3.25 2.54
C ILE A 144 -2.59 2.29 1.35
N GLU A 145 -1.96 1.14 1.52
CA GLU A 145 -2.10 0.01 0.59
C GLU A 145 -2.89 -1.11 1.27
N PHE A 146 -3.88 -1.65 0.58
CA PHE A 146 -4.74 -2.71 1.12
C PHE A 146 -5.07 -3.77 0.08
N THR A 147 -5.39 -4.96 0.57
CA THR A 147 -5.89 -6.08 -0.23
C THR A 147 -7.15 -6.65 0.43
N ILE A 148 -8.09 -7.05 -0.39
CA ILE A 148 -9.26 -7.81 0.01
C ILE A 148 -9.07 -9.21 -0.55
N GLN A 149 -8.96 -10.20 0.31
CA GLN A 149 -8.90 -11.60 -0.11
C GLN A 149 -10.15 -12.31 0.37
N GLU A 150 -10.96 -12.79 -0.57
CA GLU A 150 -12.17 -13.56 -0.29
C GLU A 150 -13.10 -12.88 0.74
N GLY A 151 -13.33 -11.57 0.54
CA GLY A 151 -14.19 -10.76 1.40
C GLY A 151 -13.56 -10.31 2.73
N LYS A 152 -12.28 -10.55 2.96
CA LYS A 152 -11.57 -10.11 4.16
C LYS A 152 -10.56 -9.00 3.83
N LEU A 153 -10.61 -7.91 4.59
CA LEU A 153 -9.66 -6.79 4.45
C LEU A 153 -8.31 -7.11 5.10
N TRP A 154 -7.25 -6.73 4.41
CA TRP A 154 -5.86 -6.83 4.87
C TRP A 154 -5.15 -5.51 4.60
N MET A 155 -4.58 -4.93 5.65
CA MET A 155 -3.72 -3.76 5.52
C MET A 155 -2.30 -4.21 5.18
N LEU A 156 -1.74 -3.69 4.09
CA LEU A 156 -0.40 -4.08 3.64
C LEU A 156 0.66 -3.07 4.10
N GLN A 157 0.39 -1.79 3.91
CA GLN A 157 1.32 -0.73 4.22
C GLN A 157 0.59 0.57 4.54
N THR A 158 1.17 1.36 5.43
CA THR A 158 0.85 2.78 5.62
C THR A 158 2.14 3.59 5.65
N ARG A 159 2.08 4.79 5.10
CA ARG A 159 3.18 5.75 5.12
C ARG A 159 2.64 7.18 5.09
N VAL A 160 3.48 8.14 5.44
CA VAL A 160 3.13 9.56 5.30
C VAL A 160 2.80 9.86 3.83
N GLY A 161 1.60 10.36 3.59
CA GLY A 161 1.10 10.63 2.25
C GLY A 161 1.86 11.78 1.56
N LYS A 162 2.36 11.52 0.36
CA LYS A 162 2.91 12.57 -0.49
C LYS A 162 1.78 13.52 -0.92
N ARG A 163 2.01 14.82 -0.83
CA ARG A 163 1.02 15.86 -1.14
C ARG A 163 1.68 17.05 -1.84
N ASN A 164 0.89 17.83 -2.55
CA ASN A 164 1.39 19.08 -3.12
C ASN A 164 1.44 20.20 -2.06
N GLY A 165 2.08 21.34 -2.38
CA GLY A 165 2.26 22.45 -1.46
C GLY A 165 0.95 23.07 -0.95
N SER A 166 -0.07 23.18 -1.81
CA SER A 166 -1.37 23.74 -1.42
C SER A 166 -2.12 22.84 -0.44
N ALA A 167 -2.08 21.52 -0.66
CA ALA A 167 -2.64 20.55 0.28
C ALA A 167 -1.88 20.57 1.62
N ALA A 168 -0.55 20.68 1.60
CA ALA A 168 0.26 20.76 2.81
C ALA A 168 -0.11 21.97 3.67
N ILE A 169 -0.29 23.14 3.07
CA ILE A 169 -0.72 24.37 3.78
C ILE A 169 -2.11 24.19 4.39
N LYS A 170 -3.06 23.64 3.62
CA LYS A 170 -4.44 23.44 4.09
C LYS A 170 -4.53 22.44 5.26
N MET A 171 -3.65 21.46 5.30
CA MET A 171 -3.60 20.46 6.39
C MET A 171 -2.88 20.97 7.65
N ALA A 172 -2.02 21.99 7.51
CA ALA A 172 -1.27 22.57 8.63
C ALA A 172 -2.05 23.63 9.43
N VAL A 173 -3.18 24.10 8.89
CA VAL A 173 -4.08 25.07 9.51
C VAL A 173 -5.25 24.39 10.18
#